data_75b460ff887fd36bd2e7e90209607772
#
_entry.id   75b460ff887fd36bd2e7e90209607772
#
_cell.length_a   1.000
_cell.length_b   1.000
_cell.length_c   1.000
_cell.angle_alpha   90.00
_cell.angle_beta   90.00
_cell.angle_gamma   90.00
#
_symmetry.space_group_name_H-M   'P 1'
#
loop_
_entity.id
_entity.type
_entity.pdbx_description
1 polymer ?
#
loop_
_entity_poly.entity_id
_entity_poly.type
_entity_poly.pdbx_seq_one_letter_code
_entity_poly.pdbx_strand_id
1 'polypeptide(L)'
;DLSSAMIEKARERGGYDELVVAELTDYLGLNAAQFDLIVSADTLIYFGDLSALLLRAAHALRPAGWLAFTVEKTDDDADVPGYRLNTNTRYSHSKAYVTQALDAAGFVLRAMSQATIREGDGEPQLGWAVLAQRGSALSSGAPAA
;
A
#
# COMPACT_ATOMS: atom_id res chain seq x y z
N ASP A 1 13.13 4.37 -0.89
CA ASP A 1 12.63 5.55 -1.59
C ASP A 1 13.36 5.72 -2.92
N LEU A 2 12.68 6.27 -3.94
CA LEU A 2 13.30 6.55 -5.24
C LEU A 2 14.24 7.77 -5.19
N SER A 3 14.03 8.68 -4.25
CA SER A 3 14.79 9.92 -4.09
C SER A 3 16.01 9.71 -3.20
N SER A 4 17.20 9.84 -3.78
CA SER A 4 18.45 9.81 -3.03
C SER A 4 18.52 10.92 -1.97
N ALA A 5 17.93 12.10 -2.26
CA ALA A 5 17.90 13.21 -1.30
C ALA A 5 17.02 12.90 -0.08
N MET A 6 15.93 12.14 -0.25
CA MET A 6 15.11 11.68 0.87
C MET A 6 15.83 10.59 1.68
N ILE A 7 16.57 9.72 1.04
CA ILE A 7 17.41 8.72 1.72
C ILE A 7 18.50 9.37 2.54
N GLU A 8 19.16 10.45 2.05
CA GLU A 8 20.13 11.20 2.85
C GLU A 8 19.49 11.83 4.10
N LYS A 9 18.32 12.46 3.97
CA LYS A 9 17.59 13.01 5.13
C LYS A 9 17.19 11.90 6.13
N ALA A 10 16.79 10.75 5.64
CA ALA A 10 16.50 9.60 6.50
C ALA A 10 17.74 9.12 7.25
N ARG A 11 18.90 9.11 6.58
CA ARG A 11 20.20 8.76 7.19
C ARG A 11 20.60 9.73 8.28
N GLU A 12 20.44 11.04 8.02
CA GLU A 12 20.70 12.09 9.02
C GLU A 12 19.78 11.98 10.23
N ARG A 13 18.52 11.62 10.01
CA ARG A 13 17.54 11.41 11.09
C ARG A 13 17.86 10.19 11.93
N GLY A 14 18.46 9.17 11.35
CA GLY A 14 18.74 7.89 12.00
C GLY A 14 17.49 7.04 12.26
N GLY A 15 17.68 5.89 12.90
CA GLY A 15 16.59 4.99 13.28
C GLY A 15 16.19 3.98 12.20
N TYR A 16 17.00 3.83 11.14
CA TYR A 16 16.84 2.83 10.10
C TYR A 16 18.03 1.88 10.08
N ASP A 17 17.75 0.58 10.03
CA ASP A 17 18.80 -0.44 9.89
C ASP A 17 19.35 -0.48 8.46
N GLU A 18 18.47 -0.25 7.47
CA GLU A 18 18.82 -0.23 6.05
C GLU A 18 18.09 0.91 5.33
N LEU A 19 18.79 1.57 4.41
CA LEU A 19 18.24 2.62 3.55
C LEU A 19 18.61 2.33 2.10
N VAL A 20 17.60 2.16 1.24
CA VAL A 20 17.80 1.76 -0.16
C VAL A 20 17.19 2.78 -1.11
N VAL A 21 17.96 3.22 -2.10
CA VAL A 21 17.45 3.98 -3.25
C VAL A 21 16.96 2.98 -4.29
N ALA A 22 15.64 2.82 -4.42
CA ALA A 22 15.04 1.90 -5.37
C ALA A 22 13.59 2.31 -5.69
N GLU A 23 13.09 1.85 -6.84
CA GLU A 23 11.67 1.86 -7.14
C GLU A 23 10.98 0.81 -6.25
N LEU A 24 9.80 1.18 -5.69
CA LEU A 24 9.14 0.41 -4.65
C LEU A 24 8.68 -0.97 -5.15
N THR A 25 8.08 -1.03 -6.32
CA THR A 25 7.52 -2.28 -6.88
C THR A 25 8.64 -3.25 -7.27
N ASP A 26 9.73 -2.73 -7.81
CA ASP A 26 10.93 -3.52 -8.13
C ASP A 26 11.59 -4.07 -6.86
N TYR A 27 11.76 -3.21 -5.85
CA TYR A 27 12.36 -3.61 -4.57
C TYR A 27 11.55 -4.73 -3.89
N LEU A 28 10.22 -4.58 -3.82
CA LEU A 28 9.35 -5.62 -3.26
C LEU A 28 9.40 -6.92 -4.07
N GLY A 29 9.53 -6.81 -5.39
CA GLY A 29 9.63 -7.98 -6.27
C GLY A 29 10.90 -8.80 -6.07
N LEU A 30 11.99 -8.19 -5.62
CA LEU A 30 13.27 -8.85 -5.36
C LEU A 30 13.39 -9.46 -3.95
N ASN A 31 12.47 -9.14 -3.03
CA ASN A 31 12.57 -9.51 -1.62
C ASN A 31 11.46 -10.48 -1.18
N ALA A 32 11.45 -11.69 -1.73
CA ALA A 32 10.43 -12.71 -1.43
C ALA A 32 10.42 -13.12 0.05
N ALA A 33 9.26 -13.03 0.71
CA ALA A 33 9.02 -13.47 2.09
C ALA A 33 10.07 -12.96 3.11
N GLN A 34 10.49 -11.70 2.96
CA GLN A 34 11.48 -11.07 3.84
C GLN A 34 10.84 -10.33 5.02
N PHE A 35 9.62 -9.79 4.84
CA PHE A 35 9.03 -8.87 5.81
C PHE A 35 7.88 -9.50 6.58
N ASP A 36 7.78 -9.16 7.85
CA ASP A 36 6.63 -9.49 8.71
C ASP A 36 5.56 -8.38 8.64
N LEU A 37 6.00 -7.14 8.40
CA LEU A 37 5.17 -5.96 8.26
C LEU A 37 5.73 -5.04 7.18
N ILE A 38 4.86 -4.57 6.28
CA ILE A 38 5.13 -3.47 5.36
C ILE A 38 4.24 -2.29 5.76
N VAL A 39 4.84 -1.11 5.93
CA VAL A 39 4.13 0.14 6.22
C VAL A 39 4.41 1.16 5.12
N SER A 40 3.37 1.78 4.60
CA SER A 40 3.48 2.81 3.56
C SER A 40 2.51 3.95 3.85
N ALA A 41 3.03 5.05 4.36
CA ALA A 41 2.27 6.26 4.60
C ALA A 41 2.62 7.33 3.56
N ASP A 42 1.61 7.99 3.02
CA ASP A 42 1.70 9.12 2.07
C ASP A 42 2.56 8.84 0.81
N THR A 43 2.59 7.57 0.37
CA THR A 43 3.36 7.12 -0.80
C THR A 43 2.46 6.59 -1.90
N LEU A 44 1.42 5.81 -1.57
CA LEU A 44 0.56 5.17 -2.57
C LEU A 44 -0.35 6.15 -3.32
N ILE A 45 -0.39 7.38 -2.90
CA ILE A 45 -1.01 8.52 -3.61
C ILE A 45 -0.38 8.81 -4.97
N TYR A 46 0.81 8.31 -5.25
CA TYR A 46 1.49 8.43 -6.56
C TYR A 46 1.17 7.26 -7.50
N PHE A 47 0.41 6.29 -7.06
CA PHE A 47 -0.01 5.12 -7.83
C PHE A 47 -1.52 5.19 -8.12
N GLY A 48 -1.91 5.10 -9.38
CA GLY A 48 -3.32 4.97 -9.77
C GLY A 48 -3.77 3.52 -9.57
N ASP A 49 -3.27 2.63 -10.40
CA ASP A 49 -3.49 1.19 -10.23
C ASP A 49 -2.55 0.61 -9.16
N LEU A 50 -3.15 0.06 -8.11
CA LEU A 50 -2.44 -0.56 -6.99
C LEU A 50 -2.15 -2.05 -7.21
N SER A 51 -2.66 -2.67 -8.26
CA SER A 51 -2.65 -4.12 -8.44
C SER A 51 -1.25 -4.71 -8.44
N ALA A 52 -0.34 -4.14 -9.23
CA ALA A 52 1.04 -4.62 -9.32
C ALA A 52 1.78 -4.47 -7.98
N LEU A 53 1.63 -3.31 -7.35
CA LEU A 53 2.26 -3.02 -6.05
C LEU A 53 1.77 -3.98 -4.96
N LEU A 54 0.45 -4.20 -4.86
CA LEU A 54 -0.13 -5.09 -3.86
C LEU A 54 0.30 -6.54 -4.07
N LEU A 55 0.38 -7.02 -5.32
CA LEU A 55 0.92 -8.34 -5.64
C LEU A 55 2.39 -8.48 -5.20
N ARG A 56 3.22 -7.45 -5.44
CA ARG A 56 4.62 -7.45 -5.00
C ARG A 56 4.75 -7.35 -3.48
N ALA A 57 3.87 -6.58 -2.81
CA ALA A 57 3.82 -6.54 -1.36
C ALA A 57 3.44 -7.91 -0.76
N ALA A 58 2.45 -8.60 -1.35
CA ALA A 58 2.11 -9.96 -0.94
C ALA A 58 3.27 -10.95 -1.14
N HIS A 59 4.04 -10.81 -2.23
CA HIS A 59 5.23 -11.62 -2.47
C HIS A 59 6.33 -11.37 -1.42
N ALA A 60 6.55 -10.11 -1.07
CA ALA A 60 7.60 -9.69 -0.14
C ALA A 60 7.29 -10.00 1.33
N LEU A 61 6.02 -10.05 1.71
CA LEU A 61 5.58 -10.43 3.05
C LEU A 61 5.73 -11.93 3.29
N ARG A 62 6.02 -12.31 4.52
CA ARG A 62 5.90 -13.69 5.00
C ARG A 62 4.42 -14.11 5.05
N PRO A 63 4.11 -15.42 5.05
CA PRO A 63 2.74 -15.89 5.29
C PRO A 63 2.16 -15.27 6.57
N ALA A 64 0.92 -14.80 6.52
CA ALA A 64 0.25 -14.05 7.57
C ALA A 64 0.91 -12.71 7.97
N GLY A 65 1.86 -12.21 7.21
CA GLY A 65 2.45 -10.88 7.38
C GLY A 65 1.44 -9.76 7.14
N TRP A 66 1.74 -8.57 7.61
CA TRP A 66 0.83 -7.44 7.64
C TRP A 66 1.23 -6.34 6.64
N LEU A 67 0.24 -5.71 6.05
CA LEU A 67 0.37 -4.51 5.22
C LEU A 67 -0.47 -3.39 5.82
N ALA A 68 0.17 -2.28 6.17
CA ALA A 68 -0.51 -1.07 6.62
C ALA A 68 -0.18 0.09 5.67
N PHE A 69 -1.18 0.79 5.15
CA PHE A 69 -0.95 1.90 4.22
C PHE A 69 -2.05 2.95 4.27
N THR A 70 -1.73 4.11 3.67
CA THR A 70 -2.71 5.18 3.44
C THR A 70 -2.83 5.50 1.96
N VAL A 71 -4.05 5.87 1.53
CA VAL A 71 -4.37 6.44 0.21
C VAL A 71 -5.33 7.61 0.38
N GLU A 72 -5.29 8.60 -0.53
CA GLU A 72 -6.33 9.64 -0.57
C GLU A 72 -7.67 9.00 -0.96
N LYS A 73 -8.75 9.45 -0.32
CA LYS A 73 -10.10 8.96 -0.67
C LYS A 73 -10.70 9.77 -1.83
N THR A 74 -11.47 9.13 -2.69
CA THR A 74 -12.36 9.84 -3.62
C THR A 74 -13.55 10.41 -2.89
N ASP A 75 -14.05 11.58 -3.33
CA ASP A 75 -15.20 12.25 -2.70
C ASP A 75 -16.53 11.57 -3.03
N ASP A 76 -16.63 10.89 -4.17
CA ASP A 76 -17.82 10.16 -4.62
C ASP A 76 -17.50 8.71 -4.98
N ASP A 77 -18.13 7.77 -4.28
CA ASP A 77 -18.00 6.35 -4.54
C ASP A 77 -18.79 5.87 -5.78
N ALA A 78 -19.65 6.72 -6.37
CA ALA A 78 -20.66 6.25 -7.31
C ALA A 78 -20.24 6.26 -8.79
N ASP A 79 -19.31 7.11 -9.23
CA ASP A 79 -19.05 7.35 -10.67
C ASP A 79 -17.58 7.25 -11.11
N VAL A 80 -16.67 6.81 -10.23
CA VAL A 80 -15.25 6.77 -10.56
C VAL A 80 -14.79 5.31 -10.70
N PRO A 81 -14.13 4.91 -11.80
CA PRO A 81 -13.56 3.59 -11.95
C PRO A 81 -12.37 3.40 -10.99
N GLY A 82 -12.68 3.17 -9.71
CA GLY A 82 -11.72 2.74 -8.72
C GLY A 82 -10.75 3.81 -8.22
N TYR A 83 -10.12 4.58 -9.10
CA TYR A 83 -9.15 5.64 -8.74
C TYR A 83 -9.18 6.80 -9.73
N ARG A 84 -8.73 7.97 -9.29
CA ARG A 84 -8.71 9.19 -10.10
C ARG A 84 -7.43 9.99 -9.86
N LEU A 85 -6.83 10.51 -10.92
CA LEU A 85 -5.77 11.50 -10.84
C LEU A 85 -6.40 12.88 -10.56
N ASN A 86 -6.02 13.50 -9.45
CA ASN A 86 -6.48 14.81 -9.04
C ASN A 86 -5.60 15.93 -9.64
N THR A 87 -6.05 17.16 -9.57
CA THR A 87 -5.33 18.35 -10.08
C THR A 87 -3.99 18.59 -9.36
N ASN A 88 -3.85 18.09 -8.13
CA ASN A 88 -2.61 18.14 -7.34
C ASN A 88 -1.60 17.04 -7.73
N THR A 89 -1.81 16.35 -8.86
CA THR A 89 -0.97 15.26 -9.37
C THR A 89 -0.92 14.00 -8.49
N ARG A 90 -1.88 13.83 -7.60
CA ARG A 90 -2.00 12.64 -6.73
C ARG A 90 -3.26 11.85 -7.08
N TYR A 91 -3.19 10.56 -6.83
CA TYR A 91 -4.33 9.67 -7.02
C TYR A 91 -5.14 9.54 -5.74
N SER A 92 -6.46 9.59 -5.89
CA SER A 92 -7.42 9.19 -4.85
C SER A 92 -8.10 7.89 -5.25
N HIS A 93 -8.50 7.09 -4.25
CA HIS A 93 -9.02 5.74 -4.43
C HIS A 93 -10.36 5.57 -3.74
N SER A 94 -11.27 4.83 -4.36
CA SER A 94 -12.53 4.44 -3.73
C SER A 94 -12.30 3.28 -2.75
N LYS A 95 -13.14 3.22 -1.72
CA LYS A 95 -13.11 2.11 -0.76
C LYS A 95 -13.33 0.75 -1.45
N ALA A 96 -14.26 0.71 -2.39
CA ALA A 96 -14.58 -0.50 -3.15
C ALA A 96 -13.37 -1.01 -3.94
N TYR A 97 -12.68 -0.11 -4.65
CA TYR A 97 -11.48 -0.45 -5.41
C TYR A 97 -10.36 -1.00 -4.51
N VAL A 98 -10.06 -0.30 -3.41
CA VAL A 98 -9.00 -0.75 -2.49
C VAL A 98 -9.30 -2.14 -1.93
N THR A 99 -10.56 -2.38 -1.55
CA THR A 99 -11.00 -3.69 -1.06
C THR A 99 -10.83 -4.78 -2.12
N GLN A 100 -11.27 -4.52 -3.36
CA GLN A 100 -11.15 -5.46 -4.47
C GLN A 100 -9.70 -5.74 -4.86
N ALA A 101 -8.86 -4.71 -4.91
CA ALA A 101 -7.45 -4.84 -5.24
C ALA A 101 -6.67 -5.65 -4.19
N LEU A 102 -7.00 -5.47 -2.90
CA LEU A 102 -6.44 -6.27 -1.81
C LEU A 102 -6.83 -7.75 -1.94
N ASP A 103 -8.12 -8.03 -2.16
CA ASP A 103 -8.61 -9.40 -2.32
C ASP A 103 -7.94 -10.10 -3.51
N ALA A 104 -7.87 -9.42 -4.65
CA ALA A 104 -7.19 -9.93 -5.86
C ALA A 104 -5.71 -10.22 -5.64
N ALA A 105 -5.03 -9.47 -4.76
CA ALA A 105 -3.63 -9.68 -4.40
C ALA A 105 -3.42 -10.72 -3.28
N GLY A 106 -4.49 -11.34 -2.78
CA GLY A 106 -4.42 -12.39 -1.75
C GLY A 106 -4.32 -11.85 -0.32
N PHE A 107 -4.76 -10.61 -0.09
CA PHE A 107 -4.88 -10.04 1.25
C PHE A 107 -6.28 -10.22 1.82
N VAL A 108 -6.34 -10.38 3.13
CA VAL A 108 -7.58 -10.27 3.92
C VAL A 108 -7.60 -8.87 4.55
N LEU A 109 -8.58 -8.06 4.16
CA LEU A 109 -8.79 -6.74 4.78
C LEU A 109 -9.18 -6.92 6.26
N ARG A 110 -8.44 -6.33 7.17
CA ARG A 110 -8.65 -6.41 8.61
C ARG A 110 -9.30 -5.15 9.17
N ALA A 111 -8.87 -3.99 8.69
CA ALA A 111 -9.48 -2.71 9.05
C ALA A 111 -9.31 -1.70 7.91
N MET A 112 -10.30 -0.85 7.74
CA MET A 112 -10.24 0.33 6.88
C MET A 112 -11.09 1.43 7.52
N SER A 113 -10.46 2.54 7.84
CA SER A 113 -11.11 3.70 8.43
C SER A 113 -10.74 4.98 7.67
N GLN A 114 -11.67 5.93 7.65
CA GLN A 114 -11.37 7.27 7.19
C GLN A 114 -10.51 7.98 8.23
N ALA A 115 -9.46 8.65 7.77
CA ALA A 115 -8.55 9.42 8.60
C ALA A 115 -8.07 10.67 7.86
N THR A 116 -7.65 11.69 8.59
CA THR A 116 -6.84 12.77 8.02
C THR A 116 -5.44 12.22 7.81
N ILE A 117 -5.02 12.11 6.55
CA ILE A 117 -3.73 11.53 6.19
C ILE A 117 -2.65 12.60 6.02
N ARG A 118 -3.05 13.85 5.83
CA ARG A 118 -2.16 15.00 5.71
C ARG A 118 -2.92 16.29 5.99
N GLU A 119 -2.23 17.27 6.56
CA GLU A 119 -2.66 18.66 6.59
C GLU A 119 -1.96 19.41 5.43
N GLY A 120 -2.73 20.03 4.56
CA GLY A 120 -2.21 20.82 3.42
C GLY A 120 -3.10 22.02 3.17
N ASP A 121 -2.50 23.17 2.84
CA ASP A 121 -3.17 24.42 2.43
C ASP A 121 -4.37 24.87 3.30
N GLY A 122 -4.35 24.50 4.58
CA GLY A 122 -5.40 24.85 5.55
C GLY A 122 -6.61 23.91 5.59
N GLU A 123 -6.66 22.88 4.75
CA GLU A 123 -7.72 21.87 4.74
C GLU A 123 -7.16 20.47 5.02
N PRO A 124 -7.84 19.67 5.89
CA PRO A 124 -7.41 18.30 6.17
C PRO A 124 -7.67 17.40 4.94
N GLN A 125 -6.62 16.78 4.43
CA GLN A 125 -6.75 15.78 3.37
C GLN A 125 -7.23 14.47 3.96
N LEU A 126 -8.45 14.07 3.59
CA LEU A 126 -9.04 12.81 4.01
C LEU A 126 -8.55 11.64 3.14
N GLY A 127 -8.37 10.49 3.77
CA GLY A 127 -7.96 9.27 3.11
C GLY A 127 -8.47 8.03 3.81
N TRP A 128 -8.09 6.88 3.28
CA TRP A 128 -8.28 5.59 3.91
C TRP A 128 -6.99 5.16 4.59
N ALA A 129 -7.07 4.88 5.89
CA ALA A 129 -6.05 4.13 6.63
C ALA A 129 -6.45 2.66 6.59
N VAL A 130 -5.59 1.83 6.04
CA VAL A 130 -5.87 0.44 5.69
C VAL A 130 -4.91 -0.48 6.43
N LEU A 131 -5.46 -1.56 7.02
CA LEU A 131 -4.71 -2.66 7.59
C LEU A 131 -5.20 -3.96 6.94
N ALA A 132 -4.28 -4.67 6.31
CA ALA A 132 -4.55 -5.93 5.64
C ALA A 132 -3.53 -7.00 6.07
N GLN A 133 -3.90 -8.25 5.96
CA GLN A 133 -3.03 -9.37 6.29
C GLN A 133 -2.89 -10.27 5.08
N ARG A 134 -1.66 -10.66 4.74
CA ARG A 134 -1.44 -11.66 3.70
C ARG A 134 -2.15 -12.95 4.09
N GLY A 135 -2.98 -13.48 3.19
CA GLY A 135 -3.61 -14.78 3.37
C GLY A 135 -2.55 -15.85 3.61
N SER A 136 -2.83 -16.80 4.50
CA SER A 136 -2.09 -18.04 4.54
C SER A 136 -2.31 -18.72 3.19
N ALA A 137 -1.27 -19.20 2.52
CA ALA A 137 -1.45 -20.02 1.33
C ALA A 137 -2.50 -21.09 1.68
N LEU A 138 -3.60 -21.11 0.94
CA LEU A 138 -4.54 -22.22 1.04
C LEU A 138 -3.70 -23.46 0.84
N SER A 139 -3.63 -24.32 1.87
CA SER A 139 -3.11 -25.67 1.70
C SER A 139 -3.87 -26.24 0.52
N SER A 140 -3.20 -26.47 -0.60
CA SER A 140 -3.74 -27.19 -1.72
C SER A 140 -4.23 -28.53 -1.16
N GLY A 141 -5.55 -28.62 -0.96
CA GLY A 141 -6.17 -29.88 -0.59
C GLY A 141 -5.78 -30.88 -1.66
N ALA A 142 -4.92 -31.81 -1.34
CA ALA A 142 -4.71 -32.97 -2.16
C ALA A 142 -6.07 -33.66 -2.30
N PRO A 143 -6.53 -34.02 -3.51
CA PRO A 143 -7.69 -34.85 -3.62
C PRO A 143 -7.40 -36.17 -2.93
N ALA A 144 -8.26 -36.52 -1.98
CA ALA A 144 -8.25 -37.85 -1.38
C ALA A 144 -8.45 -38.87 -2.52
N ALA A 145 -7.53 -39.80 -2.60
CA ALA A 145 -7.60 -40.96 -3.48
C ALA A 145 -8.71 -41.91 -3.03
#